data_45bbe3b07024411443339f88a19059eb
#
_entry.id   45bbe3b07024411443339f88a19059eb
#
_cell.length_a   1.000
_cell.length_b   1.000
_cell.length_c   1.000
_cell.angle_alpha   90.00
_cell.angle_beta   90.00
_cell.angle_gamma   90.00
#
_symmetry.space_group_name_H-M   'P 1'
#
loop_
_entity.id
_entity.type
_entity.pdbx_description
1 polymer ?
#
loop_
_entity_poly.entity_id
_entity_poly.type
_entity_poly.pdbx_seq_one_letter_code
_entity_poly.pdbx_strand_id
1 'polypeptide(L)'
;MYKAQRRVVVFSVNIITGILFVLLSLLLLPEGSFLSSLVIGIIVFLIMQIAGAEVTNSLVAKVKDKAMTTKETALLTSFINKLRFSYTVDDLIDAIHTELEDKGDCSVLYIDRENNYVIYNSPDHITCSDETTHTLELNYSERWDDGIFFIDGKFGIVSSMKDARGFFLVHGKKHLYVFCRYTKLFDPIIYKWLENEFARFEQRRKTIANLSEIAELSKEWALLAETQVSFLPHKMPDVPGVDFAAYFRPLVNVSGDYYTVLPIDEHKTLVMLGDVSGKGLAAALVMGLVMNTVKIMQNPEDLATTITAIDRAIKGMHLQDKYTVVFIGIIDTQKMCIRYINASMSDPVVISNQGDGYKIKELTSNCSVVGIIELDELVVAEHPLHKGDVILMASDGVSEVMDESGEELGNTQLYADTLMNSATKSAHQFVDDIANLVLTYNGDKKLRDDVTMLVAKIER
;
A
#
# COMPACT_ATOMS: atom_id res chain seq x y z
N MET A 1 1.06 -29.18 -35.80
CA MET A 1 0.92 -29.79 -37.11
C MET A 1 2.25 -29.89 -37.84
N TYR A 2 3.05 -28.87 -38.03
CA TYR A 2 4.32 -28.84 -38.77
C TYR A 2 5.41 -29.81 -38.23
N LYS A 3 5.56 -29.97 -36.90
CA LYS A 3 6.53 -30.92 -36.31
C LYS A 3 6.22 -32.40 -36.61
N ALA A 4 4.93 -32.76 -36.67
CA ALA A 4 4.50 -34.14 -36.96
C ALA A 4 4.68 -34.48 -38.43
N GLN A 5 4.28 -33.60 -39.36
CA GLN A 5 4.47 -33.77 -40.79
C GLN A 5 5.94 -33.89 -41.16
N ARG A 6 6.80 -33.09 -40.55
CA ARG A 6 8.26 -33.14 -40.78
C ARG A 6 8.88 -34.47 -40.33
N ARG A 7 8.47 -35.00 -39.16
CA ARG A 7 8.94 -36.31 -38.67
C ARG A 7 8.56 -37.42 -39.63
N VAL A 8 7.33 -37.37 -40.16
CA VAL A 8 6.84 -38.34 -41.13
C VAL A 8 7.65 -38.30 -42.42
N VAL A 9 7.95 -37.10 -42.96
CA VAL A 9 8.74 -36.97 -44.19
C VAL A 9 10.18 -37.49 -44.02
N VAL A 10 10.85 -37.10 -42.92
CA VAL A 10 12.23 -37.58 -42.64
C VAL A 10 12.25 -39.07 -42.43
N PHE A 11 11.28 -39.63 -41.71
CA PHE A 11 11.16 -41.06 -41.50
C PHE A 11 10.93 -41.83 -42.83
N SER A 12 10.05 -41.33 -43.71
CA SER A 12 9.77 -41.93 -45.02
C SER A 12 10.99 -41.90 -45.93
N VAL A 13 11.74 -40.79 -45.96
CA VAL A 13 12.99 -40.69 -46.75
C VAL A 13 14.03 -41.68 -46.26
N ASN A 14 14.19 -41.83 -44.94
CA ASN A 14 15.16 -42.76 -44.36
C ASN A 14 14.78 -44.25 -44.64
N ILE A 15 13.50 -44.60 -44.66
CA ILE A 15 13.02 -45.93 -45.05
C ILE A 15 13.38 -46.20 -46.50
N ILE A 16 13.08 -45.28 -47.44
CA ILE A 16 13.36 -45.42 -48.85
C ILE A 16 14.88 -45.61 -49.08
N THR A 17 15.71 -44.84 -48.41
CA THR A 17 17.17 -44.95 -48.48
C THR A 17 17.65 -46.26 -47.89
N GLY A 18 17.12 -46.77 -46.80
CA GLY A 18 17.43 -48.07 -46.24
C GLY A 18 17.11 -49.23 -47.21
N ILE A 19 15.94 -49.20 -47.85
CA ILE A 19 15.51 -50.18 -48.84
C ILE A 19 16.47 -50.14 -50.05
N LEU A 20 16.83 -48.98 -50.54
CA LEU A 20 17.75 -48.78 -51.63
C LEU A 20 19.14 -49.37 -51.31
N PHE A 21 19.62 -49.19 -50.07
CA PHE A 21 20.89 -49.80 -49.63
C PHE A 21 20.83 -51.30 -49.50
N VAL A 22 19.73 -51.90 -49.09
CA VAL A 22 19.53 -53.38 -49.13
C VAL A 22 19.58 -53.89 -50.54
N LEU A 23 18.89 -53.26 -51.47
CA LEU A 23 18.90 -53.65 -52.90
C LEU A 23 20.30 -53.52 -53.50
N LEU A 24 21.04 -52.48 -53.23
CA LEU A 24 22.40 -52.26 -53.73
C LEU A 24 23.37 -53.28 -53.12
N SER A 25 23.25 -53.66 -51.85
CA SER A 25 24.08 -54.70 -51.23
C SER A 25 23.83 -56.08 -51.77
N LEU A 26 22.62 -56.42 -52.17
CA LEU A 26 22.24 -57.65 -52.79
C LEU A 26 22.85 -57.75 -54.24
N LEU A 27 23.06 -56.63 -54.93
CA LEU A 27 23.59 -56.50 -56.24
C LEU A 27 25.14 -56.60 -56.27
N LEU A 28 25.79 -56.06 -55.20
CA LEU A 28 27.26 -55.98 -55.14
C LEU A 28 27.92 -57.11 -54.37
N LEU A 29 27.21 -57.94 -53.63
CA LEU A 29 27.71 -59.06 -52.84
C LEU A 29 27.14 -60.38 -53.41
N PRO A 30 27.78 -61.01 -54.38
CA PRO A 30 27.23 -62.14 -55.07
C PRO A 30 27.10 -63.44 -54.23
N GLU A 31 27.71 -63.51 -53.06
CA GLU A 31 27.58 -64.63 -52.10
C GLU A 31 27.00 -64.24 -50.77
N GLY A 32 26.46 -63.00 -50.66
CA GLY A 32 25.85 -62.50 -49.41
C GLY A 32 24.51 -63.18 -49.15
N SER A 33 24.33 -63.66 -47.91
CA SER A 33 23.03 -64.16 -47.51
C SER A 33 22.05 -62.95 -47.35
N PHE A 34 20.78 -63.18 -47.71
CA PHE A 34 19.72 -62.15 -47.53
C PHE A 34 19.72 -61.53 -46.09
N LEU A 35 20.10 -62.39 -45.14
CA LEU A 35 20.17 -61.98 -43.76
C LEU A 35 21.26 -60.90 -43.51
N SER A 36 22.44 -61.02 -44.11
CA SER A 36 23.51 -60.03 -43.98
C SER A 36 23.20 -58.71 -44.65
N SER A 37 22.53 -58.70 -45.77
CA SER A 37 22.07 -57.53 -46.50
C SER A 37 20.96 -56.80 -45.72
N LEU A 38 20.06 -57.53 -45.06
CA LEU A 38 19.04 -56.98 -44.20
C LEU A 38 19.62 -56.28 -42.95
N VAL A 39 20.62 -56.89 -42.30
CA VAL A 39 21.34 -56.33 -41.14
C VAL A 39 22.06 -55.03 -41.55
N ILE A 40 22.75 -55.02 -42.72
CA ILE A 40 23.36 -53.78 -43.21
C ILE A 40 22.33 -52.70 -43.47
N GLY A 41 21.16 -53.02 -44.04
CA GLY A 41 20.06 -52.06 -44.25
C GLY A 41 19.53 -51.49 -43.01
N ILE A 42 19.37 -52.29 -41.95
CA ILE A 42 18.94 -51.81 -40.61
C ILE A 42 19.97 -50.87 -39.97
N ILE A 43 21.25 -51.22 -40.03
CA ILE A 43 22.35 -50.39 -39.53
C ILE A 43 22.37 -49.01 -40.23
N VAL A 44 22.31 -49.03 -41.56
CA VAL A 44 22.29 -47.83 -42.41
C VAL A 44 21.06 -46.97 -42.05
N PHE A 45 19.88 -47.60 -41.91
CA PHE A 45 18.67 -46.90 -41.48
C PHE A 45 18.83 -46.20 -40.11
N LEU A 46 19.41 -46.89 -39.14
CA LEU A 46 19.65 -46.32 -37.80
C LEU A 46 20.66 -45.16 -37.86
N ILE A 47 21.74 -45.31 -38.61
CA ILE A 47 22.73 -44.23 -38.82
C ILE A 47 22.06 -43.02 -39.49
N MET A 48 21.26 -43.22 -40.50
CA MET A 48 20.54 -42.16 -41.21
C MET A 48 19.47 -41.50 -40.33
N GLN A 49 18.83 -42.23 -39.42
CA GLN A 49 17.91 -41.65 -38.46
C GLN A 49 18.63 -40.67 -37.51
N ILE A 50 19.78 -41.08 -36.98
CA ILE A 50 20.57 -40.25 -36.07
C ILE A 50 21.14 -39.02 -36.81
N ALA A 51 21.82 -39.25 -37.97
CA ALA A 51 22.41 -38.18 -38.77
C ALA A 51 21.33 -37.23 -39.32
N GLY A 52 20.19 -37.76 -39.78
CA GLY A 52 19.08 -36.95 -40.29
C GLY A 52 18.42 -36.09 -39.19
N ALA A 53 18.34 -36.61 -37.96
CA ALA A 53 17.85 -35.82 -36.83
C ALA A 53 18.81 -34.67 -36.49
N GLU A 54 20.12 -34.94 -36.51
CA GLU A 54 21.15 -33.94 -36.17
C GLU A 54 21.29 -32.87 -37.26
N VAL A 55 21.31 -33.25 -38.54
CA VAL A 55 21.32 -32.32 -39.68
C VAL A 55 20.06 -31.46 -39.69
N THR A 56 18.89 -32.03 -39.42
CA THR A 56 17.65 -31.28 -39.38
C THR A 56 17.58 -30.31 -38.17
N ASN A 57 18.11 -30.70 -37.03
CA ASN A 57 18.20 -29.81 -35.86
C ASN A 57 19.20 -28.67 -36.12
N SER A 58 20.35 -28.97 -36.72
CA SER A 58 21.34 -27.96 -37.13
C SER A 58 20.81 -26.99 -38.19
N LEU A 59 20.10 -27.50 -39.22
CA LEU A 59 19.45 -26.64 -40.21
C LEU A 59 18.36 -25.74 -39.60
N VAL A 60 17.55 -26.29 -38.72
CA VAL A 60 16.55 -25.49 -38.00
C VAL A 60 17.20 -24.45 -37.12
N ALA A 61 18.28 -24.79 -36.42
CA ALA A 61 19.03 -23.84 -35.64
C ALA A 61 19.60 -22.69 -36.49
N LYS A 62 20.22 -23.05 -37.64
CA LYS A 62 20.76 -22.06 -38.61
C LYS A 62 19.67 -21.19 -39.25
N VAL A 63 18.52 -21.77 -39.61
CA VAL A 63 17.38 -21.00 -40.16
C VAL A 63 16.79 -20.11 -39.10
N LYS A 64 16.72 -20.58 -37.86
CA LYS A 64 16.24 -19.79 -36.71
C LYS A 64 17.21 -18.64 -36.41
N ASP A 65 18.50 -18.89 -36.41
CA ASP A 65 19.54 -17.88 -36.19
C ASP A 65 19.51 -16.82 -37.31
N LYS A 66 19.36 -17.26 -38.56
CA LYS A 66 19.22 -16.35 -39.71
C LYS A 66 17.92 -15.57 -39.72
N ALA A 67 16.82 -16.14 -39.22
CA ALA A 67 15.55 -15.44 -39.04
C ALA A 67 15.63 -14.39 -37.89
N MET A 68 16.39 -14.72 -36.86
CA MET A 68 16.65 -13.79 -35.72
C MET A 68 17.58 -12.63 -36.10
N THR A 69 18.27 -12.69 -37.24
CA THR A 69 19.19 -11.64 -37.72
C THR A 69 18.60 -10.78 -38.85
N THR A 70 17.32 -10.96 -39.19
CA THR A 70 16.66 -10.07 -40.16
C THR A 70 16.40 -8.69 -39.54
N LYS A 71 16.43 -7.65 -40.39
CA LYS A 71 16.17 -6.26 -39.94
C LYS A 71 14.82 -6.13 -39.21
N GLU A 72 13.82 -6.84 -39.67
CA GLU A 72 12.45 -6.83 -39.13
C GLU A 72 12.39 -7.47 -37.76
N THR A 73 13.09 -8.60 -37.55
CA THR A 73 13.19 -9.24 -36.24
C THR A 73 13.99 -8.37 -35.25
N ALA A 74 15.06 -7.73 -35.73
CA ALA A 74 15.86 -6.80 -34.95
C ALA A 74 15.01 -5.61 -34.46
N LEU A 75 14.10 -5.10 -35.29
CA LEU A 75 13.17 -4.03 -34.95
C LEU A 75 12.27 -4.38 -33.74
N LEU A 76 11.54 -5.50 -33.87
CA LEU A 76 10.67 -5.93 -32.75
C LEU A 76 11.45 -6.30 -31.50
N THR A 77 12.65 -6.88 -31.65
CA THR A 77 13.54 -7.16 -30.54
C THR A 77 13.98 -5.86 -29.83
N SER A 78 14.32 -4.84 -30.63
CA SER A 78 14.67 -3.52 -30.09
C SER A 78 13.50 -2.88 -29.35
N PHE A 79 12.31 -2.93 -29.93
CA PHE A 79 11.09 -2.44 -29.28
C PHE A 79 10.80 -3.18 -27.97
N ILE A 80 10.86 -4.52 -27.97
CA ILE A 80 10.68 -5.34 -26.76
C ILE A 80 11.71 -4.98 -25.68
N ASN A 81 12.97 -4.78 -26.07
CA ASN A 81 14.01 -4.38 -25.12
C ASN A 81 13.76 -2.98 -24.55
N LYS A 82 13.29 -2.03 -25.35
CA LYS A 82 12.95 -0.68 -24.89
C LYS A 82 11.73 -0.72 -23.97
N LEU A 83 10.70 -1.50 -24.34
CA LEU A 83 9.51 -1.72 -23.53
C LEU A 83 9.82 -2.33 -22.16
N ARG A 84 10.87 -3.15 -22.05
CA ARG A 84 11.34 -3.73 -20.78
C ARG A 84 11.72 -2.66 -19.75
N PHE A 85 12.23 -1.53 -20.21
CA PHE A 85 12.64 -0.41 -19.38
C PHE A 85 11.64 0.76 -19.37
N SER A 86 10.47 0.56 -19.96
CA SER A 86 9.37 1.52 -19.93
C SER A 86 8.53 1.31 -18.68
N TYR A 87 8.20 2.41 -18.02
CA TYR A 87 7.46 2.43 -16.75
C TYR A 87 6.20 3.30 -16.82
N THR A 88 6.16 4.24 -17.75
CA THR A 88 5.05 5.16 -17.98
C THR A 88 4.47 5.01 -19.38
N VAL A 89 3.31 5.62 -19.62
CA VAL A 89 2.72 5.70 -20.97
C VAL A 89 3.63 6.51 -21.90
N ASP A 90 4.27 7.57 -21.40
CA ASP A 90 5.19 8.39 -22.17
C ASP A 90 6.43 7.61 -22.62
N ASP A 91 6.98 6.73 -21.76
CA ASP A 91 8.06 5.83 -22.13
C ASP A 91 7.65 4.86 -23.24
N LEU A 92 6.42 4.33 -23.18
CA LEU A 92 5.89 3.48 -24.24
C LEU A 92 5.74 4.26 -25.55
N ILE A 93 5.19 5.47 -25.51
CA ILE A 93 5.04 6.34 -26.69
C ILE A 93 6.42 6.64 -27.29
N ASP A 94 7.43 6.95 -26.48
CA ASP A 94 8.81 7.16 -26.96
C ASP A 94 9.39 5.88 -27.58
N ALA A 95 9.11 4.72 -27.00
CA ALA A 95 9.51 3.43 -27.57
C ALA A 95 8.81 3.15 -28.90
N ILE A 96 7.53 3.46 -29.03
CA ILE A 96 6.76 3.37 -30.28
C ILE A 96 7.39 4.28 -31.32
N HIS A 97 7.55 5.56 -31.01
CA HIS A 97 8.07 6.57 -31.92
C HIS A 97 9.45 6.17 -32.44
N THR A 98 10.39 5.88 -31.56
CA THR A 98 11.78 5.64 -31.96
C THR A 98 12.03 4.28 -32.59
N GLU A 99 11.32 3.24 -32.17
CA GLU A 99 11.58 1.87 -32.66
C GLU A 99 10.59 1.45 -33.75
N LEU A 100 9.30 1.71 -33.59
CA LEU A 100 8.29 1.25 -34.54
C LEU A 100 8.09 2.24 -35.69
N GLU A 101 7.98 3.52 -35.40
CA GLU A 101 7.75 4.55 -36.42
C GLU A 101 9.03 4.91 -37.17
N ASP A 102 10.03 5.49 -36.50
CA ASP A 102 11.26 6.00 -37.15
C ASP A 102 12.07 4.91 -37.83
N LYS A 103 12.29 3.78 -37.17
CA LYS A 103 13.12 2.68 -37.70
C LYS A 103 12.33 1.68 -38.52
N GLY A 104 11.04 1.51 -38.18
CA GLY A 104 10.19 0.43 -38.71
C GLY A 104 9.21 0.85 -39.79
N ASP A 105 9.04 2.14 -40.05
CA ASP A 105 7.99 2.67 -40.95
C ASP A 105 6.62 2.04 -40.61
N CYS A 106 6.34 1.92 -39.29
CA CYS A 106 5.08 1.40 -38.76
C CYS A 106 4.15 2.55 -38.36
N SER A 107 2.86 2.31 -38.43
CA SER A 107 1.86 3.17 -37.83
C SER A 107 1.23 2.47 -36.64
N VAL A 108 1.03 3.17 -35.53
CA VAL A 108 0.59 2.59 -34.28
C VAL A 108 -0.65 3.31 -33.75
N LEU A 109 -1.62 2.52 -33.29
CA LEU A 109 -2.80 3.01 -32.58
C LEU A 109 -2.90 2.27 -31.24
N TYR A 110 -2.92 3.01 -30.13
CA TYR A 110 -3.06 2.46 -28.80
C TYR A 110 -4.33 2.97 -28.14
N ILE A 111 -5.24 2.07 -27.80
CA ILE A 111 -6.59 2.36 -27.32
C ILE A 111 -6.81 1.79 -25.94
N ASP A 112 -7.45 2.59 -25.08
CA ASP A 112 -8.03 2.15 -23.82
C ASP A 112 -9.53 1.89 -24.01
N ARG A 113 -9.92 0.63 -24.01
CA ARG A 113 -11.33 0.21 -24.12
C ARG A 113 -12.12 0.35 -22.82
N GLU A 114 -11.45 0.44 -21.68
CA GLU A 114 -12.11 0.65 -20.40
C GLU A 114 -12.72 2.05 -20.31
N ASN A 115 -11.91 3.05 -20.70
CA ASN A 115 -12.29 4.46 -20.68
C ASN A 115 -12.71 4.98 -22.06
N ASN A 116 -12.72 4.11 -23.06
CA ASN A 116 -13.11 4.37 -24.44
C ASN A 116 -12.41 5.60 -25.06
N TYR A 117 -11.07 5.68 -24.93
CA TYR A 117 -10.28 6.75 -25.54
C TYR A 117 -9.00 6.25 -26.20
N VAL A 118 -8.51 7.03 -27.16
CA VAL A 118 -7.23 6.78 -27.85
C VAL A 118 -6.11 7.35 -27.00
N ILE A 119 -5.20 6.47 -26.53
CA ILE A 119 -4.02 6.86 -25.76
C ILE A 119 -2.96 7.46 -26.69
N TYR A 120 -2.73 6.81 -27.85
CA TYR A 120 -1.75 7.24 -28.83
C TYR A 120 -2.21 6.87 -30.26
N ASN A 121 -1.96 7.75 -31.20
CA ASN A 121 -2.15 7.52 -32.61
C ASN A 121 -0.95 8.14 -33.37
N SER A 122 -0.29 7.35 -34.19
CA SER A 122 0.84 7.81 -35.00
C SER A 122 0.43 9.01 -35.87
N PRO A 123 1.13 10.14 -35.78
CA PRO A 123 0.87 11.26 -36.68
C PRO A 123 1.20 10.85 -38.13
N ASP A 124 0.41 11.35 -39.08
CA ASP A 124 0.63 11.27 -40.54
C ASP A 124 0.53 9.88 -41.20
N HIS A 125 0.33 8.79 -40.49
CA HIS A 125 0.37 7.45 -41.06
C HIS A 125 -0.99 6.73 -41.12
N ILE A 126 -1.87 6.96 -40.16
CA ILE A 126 -3.24 6.45 -40.20
C ILE A 126 -4.17 7.64 -40.37
N THR A 127 -4.65 7.79 -41.57
CA THR A 127 -5.58 8.89 -41.95
C THR A 127 -6.89 8.69 -41.21
N CYS A 128 -7.33 9.72 -40.50
CA CYS A 128 -8.61 9.86 -39.84
C CYS A 128 -8.89 8.83 -38.74
N SER A 129 -8.61 9.22 -37.52
CA SER A 129 -8.78 8.39 -36.32
C SER A 129 -10.21 7.82 -36.19
N ASP A 130 -11.23 8.58 -36.55
CA ASP A 130 -12.62 8.19 -36.35
C ASP A 130 -13.08 7.09 -37.31
N GLU A 131 -12.69 7.15 -38.58
CA GLU A 131 -13.03 6.13 -39.57
C GLU A 131 -12.25 4.83 -39.33
N THR A 132 -10.97 4.96 -38.97
CA THR A 132 -10.13 3.80 -38.63
C THR A 132 -10.63 3.13 -37.34
N THR A 133 -10.95 3.92 -36.30
CA THR A 133 -11.49 3.40 -35.06
C THR A 133 -12.84 2.74 -35.27
N HIS A 134 -13.74 3.36 -36.05
CA HIS A 134 -15.04 2.79 -36.39
C HIS A 134 -14.90 1.47 -37.19
N THR A 135 -14.00 1.42 -38.15
CA THR A 135 -13.72 0.20 -38.93
C THR A 135 -13.15 -0.92 -38.06
N LEU A 136 -12.25 -0.57 -37.13
CA LEU A 136 -11.71 -1.51 -36.15
C LEU A 136 -12.78 -1.99 -35.17
N GLU A 137 -13.70 -1.13 -34.75
CA GLU A 137 -14.84 -1.49 -33.91
C GLU A 137 -15.81 -2.45 -34.59
N LEU A 138 -16.10 -2.22 -35.84
CA LEU A 138 -16.98 -3.09 -36.64
C LEU A 138 -16.36 -4.48 -36.87
N ASN A 139 -15.05 -4.56 -37.08
CA ASN A 139 -14.34 -5.79 -37.38
C ASN A 139 -13.83 -6.55 -36.16
N TYR A 140 -13.65 -5.84 -35.03
CA TYR A 140 -13.09 -6.41 -33.80
C TYR A 140 -14.06 -6.19 -32.64
N SER A 141 -14.79 -7.23 -32.29
CA SER A 141 -15.73 -7.20 -31.18
C SER A 141 -15.02 -6.93 -29.84
N GLU A 142 -15.73 -6.41 -28.86
CA GLU A 142 -15.21 -6.11 -27.52
C GLU A 142 -14.70 -7.33 -26.72
N ARG A 143 -14.82 -8.55 -27.27
CA ARG A 143 -14.56 -9.82 -26.58
C ARG A 143 -13.38 -10.56 -27.18
N TRP A 144 -12.24 -9.89 -27.29
CA TRP A 144 -10.99 -10.56 -27.63
C TRP A 144 -10.29 -11.02 -26.35
N ASP A 145 -9.88 -12.29 -26.35
CA ASP A 145 -8.98 -12.80 -25.32
C ASP A 145 -7.60 -12.15 -25.46
N ASP A 146 -6.83 -12.16 -24.37
CA ASP A 146 -5.46 -11.67 -24.37
C ASP A 146 -4.63 -12.43 -25.41
N GLY A 147 -3.86 -11.70 -26.20
CA GLY A 147 -3.05 -12.30 -27.24
C GLY A 147 -2.68 -11.36 -28.38
N ILE A 148 -2.06 -11.92 -29.41
CA ILE A 148 -1.70 -11.20 -30.64
C ILE A 148 -2.44 -11.78 -31.83
N PHE A 149 -3.05 -10.91 -32.62
CA PHE A 149 -3.85 -11.20 -33.79
C PHE A 149 -3.30 -10.46 -35.01
N PHE A 150 -3.42 -11.07 -36.19
CA PHE A 150 -2.89 -10.49 -37.42
C PHE A 150 -4.00 -9.86 -38.26
N ILE A 151 -3.67 -8.73 -38.90
CA ILE A 151 -4.57 -7.92 -39.72
C ILE A 151 -4.07 -7.83 -41.14
N ASP A 152 -4.97 -7.90 -42.13
CA ASP A 152 -4.65 -7.66 -43.54
C ASP A 152 -4.66 -6.17 -43.90
N GLY A 153 -4.37 -5.84 -45.18
CA GLY A 153 -4.40 -4.45 -45.64
C GLY A 153 -5.77 -3.81 -45.75
N LYS A 154 -6.87 -4.55 -45.41
CA LYS A 154 -8.25 -4.08 -45.37
C LYS A 154 -8.84 -4.12 -43.98
N PHE A 155 -7.98 -4.23 -42.97
CA PHE A 155 -8.34 -4.37 -41.57
C PHE A 155 -9.16 -5.65 -41.25
N GLY A 156 -9.11 -6.66 -42.11
CA GLY A 156 -9.68 -7.97 -41.82
C GLY A 156 -8.70 -8.85 -41.07
N ILE A 157 -9.20 -9.74 -40.19
CA ILE A 157 -8.36 -10.69 -39.46
C ILE A 157 -7.93 -11.79 -40.41
N VAL A 158 -6.65 -12.15 -40.37
CA VAL A 158 -6.09 -13.22 -41.17
C VAL A 158 -5.49 -14.32 -40.31
N SER A 159 -5.76 -15.56 -40.67
CA SER A 159 -5.20 -16.75 -40.02
C SER A 159 -3.76 -17.04 -40.45
N SER A 160 -3.28 -16.41 -41.53
CA SER A 160 -1.94 -16.63 -42.10
C SER A 160 -1.10 -15.35 -41.99
N MET A 161 0.09 -15.46 -41.40
CA MET A 161 1.07 -14.35 -41.36
C MET A 161 1.52 -13.89 -42.74
N LYS A 162 1.37 -14.73 -43.82
CA LYS A 162 1.80 -14.38 -45.17
C LYS A 162 1.02 -13.19 -45.76
N ASP A 163 -0.23 -13.04 -45.34
CA ASP A 163 -1.13 -12.02 -45.87
C ASP A 163 -1.28 -10.81 -44.91
N ALA A 164 -0.66 -10.90 -43.73
CA ALA A 164 -0.72 -9.86 -42.73
C ALA A 164 0.00 -8.58 -43.19
N ARG A 165 -0.57 -7.43 -42.82
CA ARG A 165 0.00 -6.08 -42.98
C ARG A 165 0.11 -5.37 -41.62
N GLY A 166 -0.20 -6.06 -40.55
CA GLY A 166 -0.09 -5.59 -39.20
C GLY A 166 -0.49 -6.66 -38.22
N PHE A 167 -0.42 -6.30 -36.97
CA PHE A 167 -0.91 -7.11 -35.86
C PHE A 167 -1.51 -6.20 -34.81
N PHE A 168 -2.37 -6.73 -33.97
CA PHE A 168 -2.77 -6.06 -32.75
C PHE A 168 -2.58 -6.97 -31.54
N LEU A 169 -2.23 -6.35 -30.45
CA LEU A 169 -2.02 -6.99 -29.17
C LEU A 169 -3.15 -6.56 -28.23
N VAL A 170 -3.79 -7.54 -27.60
CA VAL A 170 -4.83 -7.35 -26.58
C VAL A 170 -4.25 -7.78 -25.24
N HIS A 171 -4.38 -6.90 -24.25
CA HIS A 171 -4.11 -7.23 -22.86
C HIS A 171 -5.17 -6.56 -21.97
N GLY A 172 -6.10 -7.35 -21.45
CA GLY A 172 -7.28 -6.86 -20.78
C GLY A 172 -8.12 -5.92 -21.66
N LYS A 173 -8.22 -4.67 -21.27
CA LYS A 173 -8.93 -3.63 -22.02
C LYS A 173 -8.00 -2.71 -22.84
N LYS A 174 -6.71 -3.04 -22.91
CA LYS A 174 -5.72 -2.27 -23.69
C LYS A 174 -5.46 -2.95 -25.01
N HIS A 175 -5.59 -2.20 -26.11
CA HIS A 175 -5.41 -2.68 -27.47
C HIS A 175 -4.33 -1.86 -28.16
N LEU A 176 -3.24 -2.52 -28.57
CA LEU A 176 -2.13 -1.93 -29.32
C LEU A 176 -2.15 -2.46 -30.76
N TYR A 177 -2.51 -1.64 -31.71
CA TYR A 177 -2.51 -1.94 -33.14
C TYR A 177 -1.20 -1.45 -33.75
N VAL A 178 -0.53 -2.31 -34.51
CA VAL A 178 0.72 -1.99 -35.21
C VAL A 178 0.55 -2.38 -36.68
N PHE A 179 0.57 -1.40 -37.55
CA PHE A 179 0.50 -1.59 -39.01
C PHE A 179 1.91 -1.49 -39.58
N CYS A 180 2.39 -2.56 -40.24
CA CYS A 180 3.74 -2.64 -40.79
C CYS A 180 3.77 -3.41 -42.08
N ARG A 181 4.77 -3.10 -42.93
CA ARG A 181 4.90 -3.73 -44.26
C ARG A 181 5.39 -5.17 -44.20
N TYR A 182 6.02 -5.61 -43.12
CA TYR A 182 6.90 -6.76 -43.07
C TYR A 182 6.57 -7.80 -42.01
N THR A 183 5.30 -8.14 -41.84
CA THR A 183 4.91 -9.18 -40.88
C THR A 183 5.24 -10.60 -41.32
N LYS A 184 5.53 -10.80 -42.60
CA LYS A 184 5.72 -12.12 -43.21
C LYS A 184 6.96 -12.88 -42.71
N LEU A 185 7.96 -12.17 -42.22
CA LEU A 185 9.29 -12.72 -41.95
C LEU A 185 9.58 -12.90 -40.45
N PHE A 186 8.65 -12.54 -39.58
CA PHE A 186 8.85 -12.67 -38.14
C PHE A 186 8.70 -14.12 -37.67
N ASP A 187 9.62 -14.55 -36.82
CA ASP A 187 9.45 -15.81 -36.09
C ASP A 187 8.24 -15.68 -35.16
N PRO A 188 7.26 -16.61 -35.17
CA PRO A 188 6.12 -16.58 -34.24
C PRO A 188 6.49 -16.45 -32.78
N ILE A 189 7.69 -16.84 -32.38
CA ILE A 189 8.19 -16.74 -31.01
C ILE A 189 8.31 -15.27 -30.54
N ILE A 190 8.68 -14.36 -31.47
CA ILE A 190 8.90 -12.95 -31.12
C ILE A 190 7.60 -12.28 -30.69
N TYR A 191 6.48 -12.65 -31.28
CA TYR A 191 5.16 -12.13 -30.91
C TYR A 191 4.77 -12.57 -29.50
N LYS A 192 5.13 -13.78 -29.10
CA LYS A 192 4.91 -14.26 -27.75
C LYS A 192 5.80 -13.53 -26.72
N TRP A 193 7.00 -13.14 -27.12
CA TRP A 193 7.86 -12.30 -26.29
C TRP A 193 7.29 -10.89 -26.15
N LEU A 194 6.78 -10.32 -27.24
CA LEU A 194 6.13 -9.01 -27.24
C LEU A 194 4.89 -9.01 -26.32
N GLU A 195 4.01 -10.00 -26.46
CA GLU A 195 2.82 -10.18 -25.60
C GLU A 195 3.21 -10.23 -24.12
N ASN A 196 4.16 -11.09 -23.77
CA ASN A 196 4.62 -11.23 -22.39
C ASN A 196 5.24 -9.95 -21.86
N GLU A 197 6.03 -9.23 -22.66
CA GLU A 197 6.68 -7.99 -22.21
C GLU A 197 5.69 -6.84 -22.12
N PHE A 198 4.70 -6.78 -22.99
CA PHE A 198 3.62 -5.79 -22.90
C PHE A 198 2.76 -6.02 -21.64
N ALA A 199 2.42 -7.27 -21.33
CA ALA A 199 1.72 -7.61 -20.09
C ALA A 199 2.53 -7.19 -18.85
N ARG A 200 3.85 -7.43 -18.87
CA ARG A 200 4.74 -6.97 -17.79
C ARG A 200 4.81 -5.44 -17.71
N PHE A 201 4.83 -4.76 -18.83
CA PHE A 201 4.79 -3.29 -18.87
C PHE A 201 3.51 -2.76 -18.21
N GLU A 202 2.35 -3.29 -18.59
CA GLU A 202 1.07 -2.88 -18.00
C GLU A 202 1.03 -3.15 -16.47
N GLN A 203 1.59 -4.26 -16.04
CA GLN A 203 1.70 -4.56 -14.61
C GLN A 203 2.63 -3.58 -13.88
N ARG A 204 3.82 -3.30 -14.46
CA ARG A 204 4.75 -2.30 -13.89
C ARG A 204 4.11 -0.93 -13.79
N ARG A 205 3.48 -0.47 -14.87
CA ARG A 205 2.79 0.82 -14.94
C ARG A 205 1.72 0.95 -13.84
N LYS A 206 0.88 -0.09 -13.70
CA LYS A 206 -0.16 -0.13 -12.65
C LYS A 206 0.45 -0.09 -11.24
N THR A 207 1.53 -0.84 -11.04
CA THR A 207 2.22 -0.85 -9.74
C THR A 207 2.80 0.52 -9.40
N ILE A 208 3.42 1.21 -10.35
CA ILE A 208 3.99 2.55 -10.14
C ILE A 208 2.90 3.58 -9.89
N ALA A 209 1.80 3.54 -10.64
CA ALA A 209 0.66 4.42 -10.41
C ALA A 209 0.10 4.25 -8.98
N ASN A 210 -0.10 3.02 -8.53
CA ASN A 210 -0.55 2.72 -7.19
C ASN A 210 0.46 3.20 -6.11
N LEU A 211 1.77 3.01 -6.34
CA LEU A 211 2.80 3.48 -5.42
C LEU A 211 2.86 5.01 -5.35
N SER A 212 2.65 5.70 -6.47
CA SER A 212 2.56 7.16 -6.51
C SER A 212 1.36 7.68 -5.71
N GLU A 213 0.20 7.05 -5.88
CA GLU A 213 -1.02 7.37 -5.13
C GLU A 213 -0.84 7.13 -3.62
N ILE A 214 -0.23 5.98 -3.23
CA ILE A 214 0.09 5.69 -1.83
C ILE A 214 1.06 6.74 -1.27
N ALA A 215 2.06 7.17 -2.04
CA ALA A 215 3.03 8.17 -1.61
C ALA A 215 2.37 9.56 -1.41
N GLU A 216 1.41 9.93 -2.27
CA GLU A 216 0.65 11.17 -2.14
C GLU A 216 -0.25 11.13 -0.90
N LEU A 217 -1.02 10.05 -0.73
CA LEU A 217 -1.84 9.83 0.47
C LEU A 217 -0.98 9.86 1.75
N SER A 218 0.21 9.28 1.72
CA SER A 218 1.13 9.31 2.87
C SER A 218 1.56 10.73 3.24
N LYS A 219 1.77 11.61 2.26
CA LYS A 219 2.07 13.04 2.52
C LYS A 219 0.87 13.77 3.12
N GLU A 220 -0.34 13.51 2.62
CA GLU A 220 -1.56 14.09 3.19
C GLU A 220 -1.76 13.66 4.65
N TRP A 221 -1.54 12.38 4.96
CA TRP A 221 -1.60 11.86 6.32
C TRP A 221 -0.55 12.50 7.25
N ALA A 222 0.67 12.73 6.76
CA ALA A 222 1.71 13.40 7.53
C ALA A 222 1.32 14.86 7.83
N LEU A 223 0.74 15.58 6.87
CA LEU A 223 0.26 16.95 7.07
C LEU A 223 -0.91 17.01 8.06
N LEU A 224 -1.82 16.05 8.00
CA LEU A 224 -2.92 15.95 8.97
C LEU A 224 -2.39 15.69 10.38
N ALA A 225 -1.39 14.82 10.54
CA ALA A 225 -0.75 14.54 11.84
C ALA A 225 -0.06 15.80 12.40
N GLU A 226 0.69 16.53 11.58
CA GLU A 226 1.32 17.79 11.98
C GLU A 226 0.28 18.83 12.39
N THR A 227 -0.81 18.94 11.63
CA THR A 227 -1.93 19.85 11.95
C THR A 227 -2.56 19.47 13.27
N GLN A 228 -2.79 18.18 13.53
CA GLN A 228 -3.35 17.71 14.79
C GLN A 228 -2.44 18.03 15.98
N VAL A 229 -1.15 17.77 15.88
CA VAL A 229 -0.18 18.10 16.95
C VAL A 229 -0.20 19.61 17.25
N SER A 230 -0.50 20.45 16.27
CA SER A 230 -0.60 21.90 16.47
C SER A 230 -1.76 22.34 17.39
N PHE A 231 -2.78 21.48 17.58
CA PHE A 231 -3.84 21.73 18.57
C PHE A 231 -3.39 21.51 20.02
N LEU A 232 -2.41 20.63 20.23
CA LEU A 232 -1.83 20.35 21.53
C LEU A 232 -0.90 21.49 21.98
N PRO A 233 -0.63 21.67 23.27
CA PRO A 233 0.33 22.64 23.75
C PRO A 233 1.74 22.34 23.23
N HIS A 234 2.32 23.23 22.46
CA HIS A 234 3.72 23.08 21.98
C HIS A 234 4.74 23.18 23.11
N LYS A 235 4.39 23.92 24.15
CA LYS A 235 5.17 24.08 25.36
C LYS A 235 4.21 24.16 26.54
N MET A 236 4.54 23.46 27.62
CA MET A 236 3.77 23.58 28.86
C MET A 236 3.85 25.02 29.37
N PRO A 237 2.71 25.59 29.82
CA PRO A 237 2.72 26.92 30.40
C PRO A 237 3.51 26.92 31.72
N ASP A 238 4.18 28.02 31.99
CA ASP A 238 4.80 28.27 33.29
C ASP A 238 3.72 28.73 34.26
N VAL A 239 3.40 27.85 35.21
CA VAL A 239 2.34 28.08 36.21
C VAL A 239 2.96 28.13 37.59
N PRO A 240 2.80 29.24 38.34
CA PRO A 240 3.38 29.35 39.67
C PRO A 240 2.88 28.25 40.63
N GLY A 241 3.80 27.43 41.10
CA GLY A 241 3.53 26.35 42.06
C GLY A 241 3.04 25.03 41.49
N VAL A 242 3.06 24.85 40.16
CA VAL A 242 2.78 23.57 39.49
C VAL A 242 3.76 23.32 38.37
N ASP A 243 4.47 22.18 38.40
CA ASP A 243 5.32 21.71 37.33
C ASP A 243 4.52 20.75 36.44
N PHE A 244 4.43 21.05 35.13
CA PHE A 244 3.66 20.29 34.16
C PHE A 244 4.57 19.57 33.17
N ALA A 245 4.24 18.31 32.84
CA ALA A 245 4.83 17.57 31.75
C ALA A 245 3.78 16.70 31.05
N ALA A 246 3.98 16.41 29.78
CA ALA A 246 3.13 15.51 29.03
C ALA A 246 3.94 14.60 28.12
N TYR A 247 3.35 13.46 27.79
CA TYR A 247 3.82 12.52 26.77
C TYR A 247 2.67 12.24 25.82
N PHE A 248 2.96 12.27 24.51
CA PHE A 248 1.98 11.99 23.47
C PHE A 248 2.63 11.14 22.39
N ARG A 249 2.12 9.95 22.21
CA ARG A 249 2.60 9.01 21.18
C ARG A 249 1.42 8.34 20.50
N PRO A 250 1.02 8.82 19.31
CA PRO A 250 -0.03 8.20 18.53
C PRO A 250 0.38 6.80 18.03
N LEU A 251 -0.56 5.88 17.98
CA LEU A 251 -0.39 4.53 17.43
C LEU A 251 -0.20 4.56 15.91
N VAL A 252 -0.93 5.45 15.24
CA VAL A 252 -0.91 5.67 13.79
C VAL A 252 -0.54 7.14 13.53
N ASN A 253 -0.79 7.64 12.34
CA ASN A 253 -0.44 9.01 11.99
C ASN A 253 -1.21 10.06 12.78
N VAL A 254 -2.49 9.82 13.09
CA VAL A 254 -3.38 10.69 13.84
C VAL A 254 -4.04 9.94 14.99
N SER A 255 -4.33 10.64 16.08
CA SER A 255 -4.79 10.10 17.37
C SER A 255 -6.21 10.59 17.71
N GLY A 256 -6.94 9.80 18.51
CA GLY A 256 -8.12 10.26 19.24
C GLY A 256 -7.78 11.04 20.51
N ASP A 257 -6.61 10.75 21.08
CA ASP A 257 -6.17 11.36 22.35
C ASP A 257 -5.88 12.86 22.22
N TYR A 258 -6.13 13.58 23.28
CA TYR A 258 -5.82 14.99 23.38
C TYR A 258 -5.61 15.42 24.84
N TYR A 259 -4.85 16.49 25.03
CA TYR A 259 -4.67 17.12 26.33
C TYR A 259 -4.47 18.62 26.18
N THR A 260 -4.75 19.36 27.26
CA THR A 260 -4.44 20.78 27.33
C THR A 260 -4.19 21.24 28.76
N VAL A 261 -3.40 22.30 28.87
CA VAL A 261 -3.17 23.04 30.14
C VAL A 261 -3.39 24.51 29.81
N LEU A 262 -4.40 25.11 30.44
CA LEU A 262 -4.80 26.51 30.21
C LEU A 262 -4.77 27.28 31.53
N PRO A 263 -3.80 28.16 31.77
CA PRO A 263 -3.84 29.08 32.89
C PRO A 263 -5.08 29.97 32.80
N ILE A 264 -5.87 30.03 33.86
CA ILE A 264 -7.04 30.89 33.97
C ILE A 264 -6.67 32.21 34.65
N ASP A 265 -5.96 32.11 35.79
CA ASP A 265 -5.40 33.23 36.53
C ASP A 265 -4.07 32.81 37.20
N GLU A 266 -3.54 33.63 38.14
CA GLU A 266 -2.29 33.37 38.87
C GLU A 266 -2.32 32.11 39.74
N HIS A 267 -3.50 31.59 40.08
CA HIS A 267 -3.70 30.48 41.02
C HIS A 267 -4.47 29.30 40.43
N LYS A 268 -5.19 29.52 39.32
CA LYS A 268 -6.07 28.52 38.75
C LYS A 268 -5.63 28.13 37.35
N THR A 269 -5.54 26.83 37.13
CA THR A 269 -5.17 26.28 35.84
C THR A 269 -6.13 25.15 35.46
N LEU A 270 -6.74 25.25 34.28
CA LEU A 270 -7.52 24.17 33.70
C LEU A 270 -6.58 23.13 33.10
N VAL A 271 -6.81 21.88 33.47
CA VAL A 271 -6.17 20.70 32.89
C VAL A 271 -7.22 19.80 32.25
N MET A 272 -6.92 19.23 31.12
CA MET A 272 -7.83 18.32 30.43
C MET A 272 -7.02 17.24 29.69
N LEU A 273 -7.51 16.00 29.76
CA LEU A 273 -7.06 14.88 28.95
C LEU A 273 -8.28 14.08 28.54
N GLY A 274 -8.34 13.65 27.30
CA GLY A 274 -9.45 12.85 26.82
C GLY A 274 -9.05 12.02 25.60
N ASP A 275 -9.94 11.09 25.25
CA ASP A 275 -9.84 10.25 24.07
C ASP A 275 -11.17 10.21 23.33
N VAL A 276 -11.12 10.24 22.00
CA VAL A 276 -12.28 10.15 21.11
C VAL A 276 -12.43 8.72 20.60
N SER A 277 -13.65 8.20 20.72
CA SER A 277 -14.00 6.84 20.25
C SER A 277 -13.57 6.56 18.81
N GLY A 278 -12.86 5.43 18.60
CA GLY A 278 -12.34 5.00 17.32
C GLY A 278 -11.06 5.73 16.91
N LYS A 279 -10.56 5.43 15.71
CA LYS A 279 -9.23 5.88 15.26
C LYS A 279 -9.31 6.62 13.92
N GLY A 280 -8.23 7.32 13.57
CA GLY A 280 -8.09 7.97 12.27
C GLY A 280 -8.75 9.34 12.17
N LEU A 281 -9.02 9.77 10.94
CA LEU A 281 -9.42 11.14 10.63
C LEU A 281 -10.66 11.64 11.40
N ALA A 282 -11.67 10.79 11.53
CA ALA A 282 -12.91 11.18 12.23
C ALA A 282 -12.66 11.48 13.71
N ALA A 283 -11.85 10.65 14.40
CA ALA A 283 -11.46 10.90 15.78
C ALA A 283 -10.63 12.18 15.90
N ALA A 284 -9.66 12.39 15.00
CA ALA A 284 -8.84 13.61 14.97
C ALA A 284 -9.66 14.91 14.77
N LEU A 285 -10.70 14.86 13.94
CA LEU A 285 -11.60 16.01 13.74
C LEU A 285 -12.42 16.31 14.97
N VAL A 286 -12.96 15.31 15.66
CA VAL A 286 -13.69 15.48 16.93
C VAL A 286 -12.74 16.01 18.01
N MET A 287 -11.53 15.47 18.11
CA MET A 287 -10.47 15.99 19.00
C MET A 287 -10.23 17.49 18.77
N GLY A 288 -10.02 17.89 17.51
CA GLY A 288 -9.82 19.30 17.16
C GLY A 288 -11.00 20.18 17.54
N LEU A 289 -12.24 19.68 17.37
CA LEU A 289 -13.45 20.37 17.80
C LEU A 289 -13.52 20.54 19.33
N VAL A 290 -13.24 19.47 20.08
CA VAL A 290 -13.23 19.52 21.56
C VAL A 290 -12.20 20.52 22.06
N MET A 291 -10.97 20.42 21.56
CA MET A 291 -9.88 21.32 21.93
C MET A 291 -10.22 22.79 21.65
N ASN A 292 -10.82 23.07 20.51
CA ASN A 292 -11.20 24.43 20.16
C ASN A 292 -12.40 24.92 20.99
N THR A 293 -13.39 24.04 21.28
CA THR A 293 -14.52 24.35 22.12
C THR A 293 -14.07 24.82 23.51
N VAL A 294 -13.14 24.09 24.13
CA VAL A 294 -12.60 24.45 25.45
C VAL A 294 -11.84 25.79 25.43
N LYS A 295 -11.01 26.01 24.40
CA LYS A 295 -10.20 27.23 24.24
C LYS A 295 -11.04 28.51 24.08
N ILE A 296 -12.25 28.41 23.52
CA ILE A 296 -13.11 29.58 23.27
C ILE A 296 -14.15 29.83 24.42
N MET A 297 -14.17 28.98 25.45
CA MET A 297 -15.10 29.18 26.59
C MET A 297 -14.85 30.52 27.29
N GLN A 298 -15.91 31.29 27.48
CA GLN A 298 -15.83 32.60 28.18
C GLN A 298 -15.55 32.44 29.65
N ASN A 299 -16.09 31.39 30.27
CA ASN A 299 -15.85 31.06 31.67
C ASN A 299 -15.32 29.65 31.81
N PRO A 300 -14.00 29.43 31.68
CA PRO A 300 -13.38 28.11 31.78
C PRO A 300 -13.45 27.51 33.21
N GLU A 301 -13.81 28.26 34.22
CA GLU A 301 -14.02 27.74 35.59
C GLU A 301 -15.32 26.95 35.75
N ASP A 302 -16.28 27.16 34.87
CA ASP A 302 -17.54 26.42 34.88
C ASP A 302 -17.39 25.13 34.07
N LEU A 303 -16.91 24.08 34.74
CA LEU A 303 -16.66 22.77 34.14
C LEU A 303 -17.94 22.13 33.59
N ALA A 304 -19.09 22.32 34.26
CA ALA A 304 -20.35 21.74 33.84
C ALA A 304 -20.83 22.36 32.49
N THR A 305 -20.75 23.70 32.39
CA THR A 305 -21.04 24.38 31.12
C THR A 305 -20.06 23.99 30.03
N THR A 306 -18.78 23.79 30.34
CA THR A 306 -17.75 23.36 29.37
C THR A 306 -18.05 21.95 28.84
N ILE A 307 -18.36 20.98 29.71
CA ILE A 307 -18.75 19.62 29.29
C ILE A 307 -20.03 19.66 28.43
N THR A 308 -21.02 20.46 28.83
CA THR A 308 -22.24 20.61 28.03
C THR A 308 -21.98 21.23 26.65
N ALA A 309 -21.04 22.17 26.55
CA ALA A 309 -20.65 22.74 25.26
C ALA A 309 -19.93 21.70 24.36
N ILE A 310 -19.05 20.88 24.91
CA ILE A 310 -18.39 19.75 24.21
C ILE A 310 -19.44 18.78 23.70
N ASP A 311 -20.39 18.36 24.54
CA ASP A 311 -21.46 17.43 24.17
C ASP A 311 -22.28 17.93 22.98
N ARG A 312 -22.71 19.19 23.04
CA ARG A 312 -23.45 19.84 21.95
C ARG A 312 -22.62 19.93 20.68
N ALA A 313 -21.33 20.22 20.79
CA ALA A 313 -20.45 20.35 19.64
C ALA A 313 -20.28 19.02 18.94
N ILE A 314 -20.05 17.93 19.67
CA ILE A 314 -19.90 16.57 19.11
C ILE A 314 -21.21 16.10 18.47
N LYS A 315 -22.33 16.22 19.17
CA LYS A 315 -23.67 15.87 18.65
C LYS A 315 -24.01 16.66 17.38
N GLY A 316 -23.59 17.93 17.31
CA GLY A 316 -23.78 18.80 16.16
C GLY A 316 -23.01 18.37 14.89
N MET A 317 -21.98 17.53 15.00
CA MET A 317 -21.28 16.96 13.84
C MET A 317 -22.10 15.86 13.13
N HIS A 318 -23.11 15.31 13.77
CA HIS A 318 -23.93 14.19 13.24
C HIS A 318 -23.11 12.98 12.79
N LEU A 319 -21.95 12.74 13.37
CA LEU A 319 -21.13 11.57 13.13
C LEU A 319 -21.69 10.37 13.91
N GLN A 320 -21.90 9.26 13.23
CA GLN A 320 -22.38 8.03 13.87
C GLN A 320 -21.31 7.48 14.82
N ASP A 321 -21.71 7.06 16.01
CA ASP A 321 -20.88 6.37 17.03
C ASP A 321 -19.63 7.16 17.49
N LYS A 322 -19.66 8.50 17.41
CA LYS A 322 -18.58 9.34 17.91
C LYS A 322 -18.95 9.97 19.26
N TYR A 323 -18.09 9.71 20.23
CA TYR A 323 -18.14 10.27 21.57
C TYR A 323 -16.71 10.47 22.08
N THR A 324 -16.56 11.15 23.18
CA THR A 324 -15.29 11.25 23.89
C THR A 324 -15.43 10.87 25.35
N VAL A 325 -14.42 10.19 25.86
CA VAL A 325 -14.14 10.13 27.28
C VAL A 325 -13.21 11.28 27.62
N VAL A 326 -13.46 12.00 28.74
CA VAL A 326 -12.66 13.17 29.06
C VAL A 326 -12.61 13.43 30.57
N PHE A 327 -11.40 13.67 31.05
CA PHE A 327 -11.18 14.27 32.33
C PHE A 327 -10.90 15.77 32.15
N ILE A 328 -11.64 16.62 32.88
CA ILE A 328 -11.40 18.06 32.92
C ILE A 328 -11.38 18.51 34.37
N GLY A 329 -10.36 19.29 34.74
CA GLY A 329 -10.21 19.76 36.12
C GLY A 329 -9.59 21.14 36.22
N ILE A 330 -9.79 21.78 37.35
CA ILE A 330 -9.15 23.06 37.73
C ILE A 330 -8.31 22.84 38.96
N ILE A 331 -7.00 22.97 38.80
CA ILE A 331 -6.05 23.01 39.91
C ILE A 331 -6.06 24.45 40.48
N ASP A 332 -6.39 24.57 41.75
CA ASP A 332 -6.38 25.84 42.50
C ASP A 332 -5.24 25.79 43.52
N THR A 333 -4.12 26.46 43.24
CA THR A 333 -2.94 26.52 44.12
C THR A 333 -3.12 27.41 45.33
N GLN A 334 -4.15 28.25 45.39
CA GLN A 334 -4.48 29.05 46.53
C GLN A 334 -5.32 28.26 47.55
N LYS A 335 -6.31 27.51 47.05
CA LYS A 335 -7.16 26.64 47.87
C LYS A 335 -6.55 25.29 48.13
N MET A 336 -5.51 24.92 47.40
CA MET A 336 -4.87 23.60 47.43
C MET A 336 -5.88 22.48 47.19
N CYS A 337 -6.56 22.54 46.04
CA CYS A 337 -7.51 21.52 45.62
C CYS A 337 -7.56 21.40 44.09
N ILE A 338 -8.06 20.29 43.62
CA ILE A 338 -8.52 20.09 42.23
C ILE A 338 -10.03 19.89 42.24
N ARG A 339 -10.75 20.70 41.46
CA ARG A 339 -12.16 20.47 41.13
C ARG A 339 -12.25 19.85 39.77
N TYR A 340 -13.02 18.78 39.59
CA TYR A 340 -13.01 18.04 38.35
C TYR A 340 -14.37 17.43 37.99
N ILE A 341 -14.49 17.11 36.68
CA ILE A 341 -15.46 16.18 36.11
C ILE A 341 -14.64 15.11 35.35
N ASN A 342 -14.87 13.85 35.69
CA ASN A 342 -14.34 12.72 34.97
C ASN A 342 -15.49 12.05 34.21
N ALA A 343 -15.54 12.27 32.89
CA ALA A 343 -16.54 11.70 32.00
C ALA A 343 -16.01 10.38 31.38
N SER A 344 -16.07 9.34 32.21
CA SER A 344 -15.69 7.97 31.84
C SER A 344 -14.24 7.80 31.28
N MET A 345 -13.35 8.76 31.59
CA MET A 345 -11.92 8.61 31.30
C MET A 345 -11.31 7.67 32.33
N SER A 346 -10.24 6.94 31.95
CA SER A 346 -9.41 6.19 32.90
C SER A 346 -9.09 7.04 34.09
N ASP A 347 -9.37 6.53 35.31
CA ASP A 347 -9.37 7.36 36.53
C ASP A 347 -7.97 7.97 36.75
N PRO A 348 -7.82 9.29 36.70
CA PRO A 348 -6.56 9.92 37.06
C PRO A 348 -6.20 9.65 38.52
N VAL A 349 -4.92 9.58 38.80
CA VAL A 349 -4.43 9.27 40.14
C VAL A 349 -3.69 10.46 40.75
N VAL A 350 -3.93 10.68 42.04
CA VAL A 350 -3.16 11.59 42.90
C VAL A 350 -2.23 10.76 43.76
N ILE A 351 -0.94 10.99 43.63
CA ILE A 351 0.12 10.32 44.40
C ILE A 351 0.58 11.29 45.47
N SER A 352 0.24 10.98 46.72
CA SER A 352 0.44 11.88 47.86
C SER A 352 1.28 11.21 48.97
N ASN A 353 2.21 11.95 49.58
CA ASN A 353 2.98 11.49 50.70
C ASN A 353 2.47 12.18 51.98
N GLN A 354 1.73 11.45 52.81
CA GLN A 354 1.14 11.96 54.06
C GLN A 354 1.97 11.61 55.31
N GLY A 355 3.27 11.31 55.14
CA GLY A 355 4.17 11.00 56.23
C GLY A 355 4.41 9.50 56.50
N ASP A 356 3.46 8.66 56.07
CA ASP A 356 3.56 7.18 56.22
C ASP A 356 4.01 6.49 54.91
N GLY A 357 4.49 7.26 53.90
CA GLY A 357 4.82 6.83 52.55
C GLY A 357 3.81 7.35 51.52
N TYR A 358 4.09 7.04 50.27
CA TYR A 358 3.24 7.43 49.14
C TYR A 358 1.98 6.56 49.09
N LYS A 359 0.84 7.23 48.87
CA LYS A 359 -0.47 6.59 48.62
C LYS A 359 -1.04 7.09 47.31
N ILE A 360 -1.69 6.20 46.60
CA ILE A 360 -2.36 6.50 45.31
C ILE A 360 -3.85 6.63 45.62
N LYS A 361 -4.45 7.72 45.15
CA LYS A 361 -5.88 8.02 45.25
C LYS A 361 -6.43 8.27 43.84
N GLU A 362 -7.46 7.55 43.46
CA GLU A 362 -8.13 7.72 42.17
C GLU A 362 -9.14 8.87 42.20
N LEU A 363 -9.19 9.65 41.13
CA LEU A 363 -10.21 10.64 40.82
C LEU A 363 -11.30 10.01 39.98
N THR A 364 -12.21 9.29 40.62
CA THR A 364 -13.16 8.38 39.97
C THR A 364 -14.13 9.11 39.05
N SER A 365 -14.58 8.38 38.01
CA SER A 365 -15.59 8.84 37.08
C SER A 365 -16.88 9.25 37.78
N ASN A 366 -17.40 10.44 37.45
CA ASN A 366 -18.61 11.02 37.98
C ASN A 366 -19.56 11.57 36.90
N CYS A 367 -19.24 11.27 35.62
CA CYS A 367 -20.03 11.64 34.47
C CYS A 367 -19.92 10.52 33.43
N SER A 368 -20.96 10.33 32.63
CA SER A 368 -20.94 9.40 31.49
C SER A 368 -20.18 9.97 30.30
N VAL A 369 -19.96 9.14 29.26
CA VAL A 369 -19.30 9.56 28.02
C VAL A 369 -20.01 10.74 27.34
N VAL A 370 -19.26 11.63 26.70
CA VAL A 370 -19.73 12.90 26.16
C VAL A 370 -19.90 12.80 24.63
N GLY A 371 -21.05 13.24 24.12
CA GLY A 371 -21.29 13.37 22.68
C GLY A 371 -22.24 12.33 22.08
N ILE A 372 -22.69 11.31 22.82
CA ILE A 372 -23.59 10.28 22.28
C ILE A 372 -24.86 10.08 23.10
N ILE A 373 -24.79 10.10 24.43
CA ILE A 373 -25.94 9.94 25.31
C ILE A 373 -26.33 11.28 25.90
N GLU A 374 -27.54 11.35 26.50
CA GLU A 374 -27.92 12.54 27.26
C GLU A 374 -27.16 12.59 28.60
N LEU A 375 -26.60 13.74 28.91
CA LEU A 375 -25.88 13.95 30.16
C LEU A 375 -26.87 14.17 31.30
N ASP A 376 -26.68 13.44 32.39
CA ASP A 376 -27.39 13.69 33.64
C ASP A 376 -26.92 14.99 34.30
N GLU A 377 -27.39 15.28 35.51
CA GLU A 377 -26.92 16.40 36.28
C GLU A 377 -25.42 16.31 36.57
N LEU A 378 -24.65 17.30 36.06
CA LEU A 378 -23.20 17.32 36.16
C LEU A 378 -22.76 17.78 37.55
N VAL A 379 -22.12 16.85 38.25
CA VAL A 379 -21.58 17.12 39.58
C VAL A 379 -20.09 17.35 39.50
N VAL A 380 -19.64 18.53 39.95
CA VAL A 380 -18.21 18.84 40.07
C VAL A 380 -17.69 18.27 41.37
N ALA A 381 -16.78 17.29 41.29
CA ALA A 381 -16.11 16.75 42.48
C ALA A 381 -14.89 17.60 42.86
N GLU A 382 -14.48 17.52 44.13
CA GLU A 382 -13.32 18.22 44.66
C GLU A 382 -12.41 17.28 45.43
N HIS A 383 -11.10 17.42 45.24
CA HIS A 383 -10.08 16.66 45.96
C HIS A 383 -9.02 17.63 46.51
N PRO A 384 -8.67 17.55 47.84
CA PRO A 384 -7.62 18.36 48.41
C PRO A 384 -6.25 17.95 47.88
N LEU A 385 -5.34 18.90 47.71
CA LEU A 385 -3.97 18.71 47.29
C LEU A 385 -2.98 19.18 48.36
N HIS A 386 -1.79 18.61 48.34
CA HIS A 386 -0.72 18.97 49.24
C HIS A 386 0.56 19.22 48.42
N LYS A 387 1.47 19.96 49.03
CA LYS A 387 2.80 20.15 48.41
C LYS A 387 3.48 18.83 48.20
N GLY A 388 4.00 18.62 46.99
CA GLY A 388 4.66 17.42 46.54
C GLY A 388 3.74 16.37 45.95
N ASP A 389 2.41 16.59 45.94
CA ASP A 389 1.48 15.69 45.25
C ASP A 389 1.72 15.71 43.75
N VAL A 390 1.56 14.53 43.12
CA VAL A 390 1.62 14.34 41.69
C VAL A 390 0.27 13.86 41.19
N ILE A 391 -0.31 14.58 40.26
CA ILE A 391 -1.52 14.16 39.53
C ILE A 391 -1.11 13.60 38.19
N LEU A 392 -1.41 12.31 37.94
CA LEU A 392 -1.24 11.67 36.64
C LEU A 392 -2.61 11.48 36.00
N MET A 393 -2.78 12.08 34.84
CA MET A 393 -3.88 11.81 33.90
C MET A 393 -3.28 10.99 32.75
N ALA A 394 -3.88 9.86 32.40
CA ALA A 394 -3.37 8.98 31.36
C ALA A 394 -4.50 8.38 30.53
N SER A 395 -4.28 8.16 29.24
CA SER A 395 -5.18 7.36 28.42
C SER A 395 -5.02 5.87 28.74
N ASP A 396 -6.00 5.06 28.32
CA ASP A 396 -6.01 3.61 28.53
C ASP A 396 -4.78 2.91 27.91
N GLY A 397 -4.23 3.46 26.82
CA GLY A 397 -3.00 2.98 26.23
C GLY A 397 -1.76 2.99 27.14
N VAL A 398 -1.85 3.61 28.32
CA VAL A 398 -0.80 3.52 29.36
C VAL A 398 -0.99 2.30 30.25
N SER A 399 -2.20 2.09 30.76
CA SER A 399 -2.54 1.05 31.74
C SER A 399 -2.87 -0.31 31.08
N GLU A 400 -3.43 -0.33 29.89
CA GLU A 400 -3.86 -1.53 29.18
C GLU A 400 -2.74 -2.17 28.31
N VAL A 401 -1.53 -1.65 28.36
CA VAL A 401 -0.38 -2.32 27.73
C VAL A 401 -0.16 -3.69 28.37
N MET A 402 -0.01 -4.70 27.51
CA MET A 402 0.12 -6.11 27.95
C MET A 402 1.50 -6.67 27.67
N ASP A 403 2.00 -7.43 28.62
CA ASP A 403 3.21 -8.24 28.48
C ASP A 403 3.01 -9.48 27.57
N GLU A 404 3.98 -10.38 27.54
CA GLU A 404 3.90 -11.63 26.78
C GLU A 404 2.84 -12.61 27.33
N SER A 405 2.52 -12.51 28.63
CA SER A 405 1.50 -13.35 29.28
C SER A 405 0.09 -12.83 29.08
N GLY A 406 -0.07 -11.58 28.62
CA GLY A 406 -1.35 -10.89 28.47
C GLY A 406 -1.82 -10.18 29.75
N GLU A 407 -0.92 -9.98 30.73
CA GLU A 407 -1.21 -9.19 31.92
C GLU A 407 -1.10 -7.69 31.61
N GLU A 408 -2.11 -6.91 32.00
CA GLU A 408 -2.14 -5.46 31.80
C GLU A 408 -1.24 -4.76 32.81
N LEU A 409 -0.43 -3.80 32.34
CA LEU A 409 0.51 -3.04 33.16
C LEU A 409 -0.18 -2.36 34.35
N GLY A 410 -1.34 -1.76 34.15
CA GLY A 410 -2.10 -1.06 35.19
C GLY A 410 -2.49 -1.94 36.38
N ASN A 411 -2.59 -3.26 36.18
CA ASN A 411 -2.94 -4.22 37.22
C ASN A 411 -1.71 -4.76 37.99
N THR A 412 -0.49 -4.32 37.64
CA THR A 412 0.74 -4.83 38.20
C THR A 412 1.24 -4.01 39.39
N GLN A 413 1.88 -4.69 40.35
CA GLN A 413 2.60 -4.01 41.44
C GLN A 413 3.76 -3.15 40.89
N LEU A 414 4.36 -3.56 39.78
CA LEU A 414 5.44 -2.84 39.09
C LEU A 414 4.98 -1.42 38.68
N TYR A 415 3.77 -1.28 38.17
CA TYR A 415 3.20 0.03 37.83
C TYR A 415 3.03 0.92 39.04
N ALA A 416 2.39 0.40 40.12
CA ALA A 416 2.18 1.13 41.37
C ALA A 416 3.51 1.55 42.02
N ASP A 417 4.49 0.64 42.07
CA ASP A 417 5.82 0.93 42.63
C ASP A 417 6.56 2.00 41.82
N THR A 418 6.45 1.96 40.48
CA THR A 418 7.08 2.96 39.60
C THR A 418 6.45 4.32 39.80
N LEU A 419 5.12 4.41 39.89
CA LEU A 419 4.41 5.67 40.19
C LEU A 419 4.89 6.29 41.51
N MET A 420 4.95 5.50 42.59
CA MET A 420 5.41 5.96 43.91
C MET A 420 6.88 6.38 43.93
N ASN A 421 7.75 5.60 43.30
CA ASN A 421 9.20 5.87 43.26
C ASN A 421 9.53 7.13 42.43
N SER A 422 8.76 7.38 41.37
CA SER A 422 8.96 8.56 40.51
C SER A 422 8.33 9.82 41.04
N ALA A 423 7.44 9.73 42.05
CA ALA A 423 6.72 10.90 42.60
C ALA A 423 7.64 11.97 43.22
N THR A 424 8.86 11.59 43.65
CA THR A 424 9.86 12.55 44.17
C THR A 424 10.54 13.37 43.09
N LYS A 425 10.51 12.91 41.81
CA LYS A 425 11.20 13.53 40.67
C LYS A 425 10.41 14.74 40.14
N SER A 426 10.98 15.49 39.19
CA SER A 426 10.26 16.52 38.42
C SER A 426 9.14 15.86 37.58
N ALA A 427 8.13 16.66 37.17
CA ALA A 427 7.05 16.17 36.31
C ALA A 427 7.59 15.53 35.02
N HIS A 428 8.63 16.11 34.42
CA HIS A 428 9.26 15.60 33.22
C HIS A 428 9.90 14.22 33.42
N GLN A 429 10.70 14.08 34.49
CA GLN A 429 11.32 12.82 34.82
C GLN A 429 10.29 11.73 35.19
N PHE A 430 9.19 12.13 35.85
CA PHE A 430 8.10 11.23 36.15
C PHE A 430 7.46 10.67 34.87
N VAL A 431 7.15 11.55 33.91
CA VAL A 431 6.61 11.17 32.59
C VAL A 431 7.56 10.24 31.84
N ASP A 432 8.86 10.56 31.84
CA ASP A 432 9.88 9.72 31.16
C ASP A 432 9.96 8.32 31.78
N ASP A 433 9.93 8.20 33.11
CA ASP A 433 9.95 6.92 33.79
C ASP A 433 8.74 6.04 33.41
N ILE A 434 7.54 6.62 33.42
CA ILE A 434 6.33 5.88 33.05
C ILE A 434 6.32 5.54 31.54
N ALA A 435 6.72 6.45 30.68
CA ALA A 435 6.82 6.17 29.25
C ALA A 435 7.81 5.03 28.96
N ASN A 436 8.97 5.04 29.61
CA ASN A 436 9.95 3.97 29.50
C ASN A 436 9.42 2.63 30.03
N LEU A 437 8.68 2.66 31.14
CA LEU A 437 8.03 1.46 31.68
C LEU A 437 7.03 0.88 30.68
N VAL A 438 6.13 1.70 30.11
CA VAL A 438 5.14 1.29 29.12
C VAL A 438 5.83 0.65 27.91
N LEU A 439 6.87 1.29 27.37
CA LEU A 439 7.60 0.78 26.21
C LEU A 439 8.36 -0.53 26.52
N THR A 440 8.97 -0.60 27.68
CA THR A 440 9.72 -1.82 28.10
C THR A 440 8.77 -2.98 28.35
N TYR A 441 7.62 -2.72 28.98
CA TYR A 441 6.59 -3.71 29.27
C TYR A 441 5.95 -4.28 27.99
N ASN A 442 5.72 -3.40 26.98
CA ASN A 442 5.21 -3.81 25.67
C ASN A 442 6.22 -4.68 24.88
N GLY A 443 7.51 -4.53 25.15
CA GLY A 443 8.58 -5.22 24.40
C GLY A 443 8.63 -4.80 22.94
N ASP A 444 8.94 -5.76 22.06
CA ASP A 444 9.03 -5.54 20.60
C ASP A 444 7.66 -5.53 19.88
N LYS A 445 6.56 -5.66 20.62
CA LYS A 445 5.23 -5.67 20.04
C LYS A 445 4.81 -4.26 19.58
N LYS A 446 3.96 -4.20 18.58
CA LYS A 446 3.28 -2.95 18.22
C LYS A 446 2.32 -2.55 19.35
N LEU A 447 2.34 -1.29 19.76
CA LEU A 447 1.35 -0.75 20.69
C LEU A 447 -0.07 -1.02 20.17
N ARG A 448 -1.02 -1.18 21.07
CA ARG A 448 -2.42 -1.44 20.73
C ARG A 448 -3.25 -0.17 20.63
N ASP A 449 -2.87 0.85 21.40
CA ASP A 449 -3.52 2.15 21.41
C ASP A 449 -2.56 3.32 21.51
N ASP A 450 -3.09 4.53 21.39
CA ASP A 450 -2.38 5.78 21.61
C ASP A 450 -1.92 5.85 23.07
N VAL A 451 -0.75 6.43 23.32
CA VAL A 451 -0.19 6.57 24.68
C VAL A 451 -0.08 8.06 24.99
N THR A 452 -0.95 8.53 25.87
CA THR A 452 -1.00 9.94 26.24
C THR A 452 -1.02 10.09 27.76
N MET A 453 -0.15 10.96 28.27
CA MET A 453 -0.06 11.28 29.69
C MET A 453 0.06 12.80 29.88
N LEU A 454 -0.60 13.31 30.91
CA LEU A 454 -0.44 14.67 31.42
C LEU A 454 -0.19 14.57 32.91
N VAL A 455 0.91 15.17 33.37
CA VAL A 455 1.32 15.18 34.78
C VAL A 455 1.35 16.60 35.31
N ALA A 456 0.80 16.77 36.49
CA ALA A 456 0.89 18.00 37.26
C ALA A 456 1.50 17.72 38.64
N LYS A 457 2.67 18.28 38.91
CA LYS A 457 3.32 18.18 40.23
C LYS A 457 3.14 19.48 41.03
N ILE A 458 2.60 19.37 42.25
CA ILE A 458 2.34 20.51 43.12
C ILE A 458 3.61 20.89 43.86
N GLU A 459 4.12 22.08 43.63
CA GLU A 459 5.40 22.56 44.21
C GLU A 459 5.23 23.56 45.36
N ARG A 460 4.02 24.03 45.56
CA ARG A 460 3.72 25.12 46.53
C ARG A 460 3.24 24.63 47.88
#